data_605934234908a04d27a190ff56d73226
#
_entry.id   605934234908a04d27a190ff56d73226
#
_cell.length_a   1.000
_cell.length_b   1.000
_cell.length_c   1.000
_cell.angle_alpha   90.00
_cell.angle_beta   90.00
_cell.angle_gamma   90.00
#
_symmetry.space_group_name_H-M   'P 1'
#
loop_
_entity.id
_entity.type
_entity.pdbx_description
1 polymer ?
#
loop_
_entity_poly.entity_id
_entity_poly.type
_entity_poly.pdbx_seq_one_letter_code
_entity_poly.pdbx_strand_id
1 'polypeptide(L)'
;MSELCSVPRVSERFAQSNALDEDIARLKYVSGKREEALRRLGIRTVGDLLLHIPHRYLDFTRSWSIEMAPIGTVCTIIATVDRIVQKQPRPHMQVTEVSLVDETGVLQVAFFRQPWIAQQLKQGDRLAVMGKVEFAYGFKQMASPHFEKLEEGRAAGTILPVHYVSDGVSQAWMRRIVSGALEVVGNPFDPIPARLRVKRRLMSHARALRSIHFPSSMAERDIARARLAYEECLYLQLALRLRNDGGLVEVAPYAHAAGEHLAALKQALPFSLSDEQEAAFQDILRDMCDGGRVMNRLLLGDVG
;
A
#
# COMPACT_ATOMS: atom_id res chain seq x y z
N MET A 1 -22.39 27.27 -33.29
CA MET A 1 -21.41 26.31 -33.85
C MET A 1 -20.81 25.60 -32.63
N SER A 2 -21.24 24.39 -32.44
CA SER A 2 -20.89 23.55 -31.29
C SER A 2 -19.49 22.94 -31.51
N GLU A 3 -18.56 23.28 -30.66
CA GLU A 3 -17.35 22.49 -30.53
C GLU A 3 -17.72 21.10 -30.01
N LEU A 4 -17.81 20.15 -30.90
CA LEU A 4 -17.89 18.73 -30.58
C LEU A 4 -16.61 18.36 -29.83
N CYS A 5 -16.77 18.07 -28.55
CA CYS A 5 -15.75 17.49 -27.70
C CYS A 5 -15.19 16.24 -28.43
N SER A 6 -13.99 16.35 -28.99
CA SER A 6 -13.35 15.26 -29.72
C SER A 6 -13.04 14.12 -28.76
N VAL A 7 -13.78 13.03 -28.89
CA VAL A 7 -13.45 11.78 -28.18
C VAL A 7 -12.07 11.32 -28.68
N PRO A 8 -11.07 11.18 -27.79
CA PRO A 8 -9.73 10.77 -28.21
C PRO A 8 -9.81 9.44 -28.98
N ARG A 9 -9.07 9.34 -30.08
CA ARG A 9 -9.02 8.13 -30.89
C ARG A 9 -8.52 6.94 -30.07
N VAL A 10 -8.99 5.74 -30.40
CA VAL A 10 -8.59 4.50 -29.71
C VAL A 10 -7.07 4.35 -29.64
N SER A 11 -6.34 4.77 -30.68
CA SER A 11 -4.87 4.78 -30.72
C SER A 11 -4.22 5.66 -29.64
N GLU A 12 -4.81 6.80 -29.28
CA GLU A 12 -4.29 7.70 -28.24
C GLU A 12 -4.51 7.12 -26.83
N ARG A 13 -5.59 6.38 -26.63
CA ARG A 13 -5.87 5.66 -25.37
C ARG A 13 -4.90 4.49 -25.16
N PHE A 14 -4.52 3.77 -26.21
CA PHE A 14 -3.50 2.73 -26.14
C PHE A 14 -2.09 3.29 -25.92
N ALA A 15 -1.75 4.44 -26.51
CA ALA A 15 -0.47 5.11 -26.27
C ALA A 15 -0.31 5.55 -24.81
N GLN A 16 -1.39 5.98 -24.15
CA GLN A 16 -1.35 6.34 -22.73
C GLN A 16 -1.21 5.12 -21.80
N SER A 17 -1.68 3.93 -22.20
CA SER A 17 -1.42 2.71 -21.43
C SER A 17 0.03 2.26 -21.51
N ASN A 18 0.73 2.57 -22.60
CA ASN A 18 2.14 2.25 -22.78
C ASN A 18 3.06 3.03 -21.83
N ALA A 19 2.64 4.18 -21.32
CA ALA A 19 3.45 4.95 -20.37
C ALA A 19 3.68 4.20 -19.04
N LEU A 20 2.75 3.33 -18.63
CA LEU A 20 2.92 2.48 -17.45
C LEU A 20 3.90 1.32 -17.70
N ASP A 21 3.99 0.85 -18.95
CA ASP A 21 4.86 -0.26 -19.36
C ASP A 21 6.28 0.21 -19.71
N GLU A 22 6.52 1.52 -19.74
CA GLU A 22 7.84 2.07 -20.00
C GLU A 22 8.85 1.68 -18.93
N ASP A 23 10.11 1.45 -19.36
CA ASP A 23 11.21 1.17 -18.45
C ASP A 23 11.47 2.36 -17.52
N ILE A 24 11.68 2.07 -16.25
CA ILE A 24 11.88 3.05 -15.19
C ILE A 24 13.10 3.96 -15.43
N ALA A 25 14.10 3.49 -16.20
CA ALA A 25 15.28 4.27 -16.55
C ALA A 25 14.97 5.52 -17.38
N ARG A 26 13.78 5.60 -18.00
CA ARG A 26 13.32 6.80 -18.72
C ARG A 26 12.87 7.93 -17.81
N LEU A 27 12.60 7.63 -16.54
CA LEU A 27 12.16 8.65 -15.59
C LEU A 27 13.31 9.58 -15.22
N LYS A 28 12.97 10.85 -15.10
CA LYS A 28 13.90 11.86 -14.56
C LYS A 28 14.38 11.45 -13.16
N TYR A 29 15.67 11.59 -12.92
CA TYR A 29 16.33 11.24 -11.66
C TYR A 29 16.56 9.73 -11.43
N VAL A 30 16.21 8.85 -12.36
CA VAL A 30 16.50 7.43 -12.30
C VAL A 30 17.71 7.13 -13.19
N SER A 31 18.86 6.92 -12.57
CA SER A 31 20.10 6.53 -13.26
C SER A 31 21.09 5.94 -12.26
N GLY A 32 22.02 5.10 -12.75
CA GLY A 32 23.11 4.53 -11.97
C GLY A 32 22.62 3.84 -10.68
N LYS A 33 23.19 4.22 -9.54
CA LYS A 33 22.89 3.59 -8.26
C LYS A 33 21.39 3.61 -7.88
N ARG A 34 20.63 4.62 -8.32
CA ARG A 34 19.19 4.68 -8.04
C ARG A 34 18.39 3.69 -8.86
N GLU A 35 18.75 3.53 -10.12
CA GLU A 35 18.14 2.53 -10.99
C GLU A 35 18.39 1.12 -10.46
N GLU A 36 19.63 0.79 -10.11
CA GLU A 36 19.97 -0.49 -9.49
C GLU A 36 19.21 -0.74 -8.20
N ALA A 37 19.06 0.29 -7.36
CA ALA A 37 18.31 0.21 -6.12
C ALA A 37 16.81 -0.06 -6.34
N LEU A 38 16.19 0.57 -7.34
CA LEU A 38 14.80 0.32 -7.71
C LEU A 38 14.62 -1.08 -8.31
N ARG A 39 15.53 -1.52 -9.19
CA ARG A 39 15.50 -2.88 -9.76
C ARG A 39 15.66 -3.98 -8.70
N ARG A 40 16.46 -3.74 -7.63
CA ARG A 40 16.54 -4.65 -6.47
C ARG A 40 15.22 -4.79 -5.70
N LEU A 41 14.39 -3.76 -5.71
CA LEU A 41 13.02 -3.78 -5.15
C LEU A 41 12.00 -4.45 -6.09
N GLY A 42 12.44 -4.96 -7.26
CA GLY A 42 11.56 -5.55 -8.27
C GLY A 42 10.88 -4.53 -9.18
N ILE A 43 11.20 -3.24 -9.04
CA ILE A 43 10.62 -2.15 -9.81
C ILE A 43 11.38 -2.01 -11.13
N ARG A 44 10.74 -2.34 -12.24
CA ARG A 44 11.32 -2.32 -13.59
C ARG A 44 10.62 -1.34 -14.52
N THR A 45 9.31 -1.18 -14.34
CA THR A 45 8.48 -0.30 -15.15
C THR A 45 7.95 0.88 -14.33
N VAL A 46 7.44 1.89 -15.01
CA VAL A 46 6.73 3.00 -14.37
C VAL A 46 5.50 2.51 -13.62
N GLY A 47 4.80 1.50 -14.16
CA GLY A 47 3.66 0.84 -13.50
C GLY A 47 4.08 0.16 -12.20
N ASP A 48 5.18 -0.61 -12.19
CA ASP A 48 5.70 -1.22 -10.96
C ASP A 48 5.97 -0.16 -9.89
N LEU A 49 6.54 0.97 -10.28
CA LEU A 49 6.80 2.08 -9.34
C LEU A 49 5.53 2.65 -8.75
N LEU A 50 4.50 2.89 -9.57
CA LEU A 50 3.23 3.45 -9.12
C LEU A 50 2.37 2.45 -8.34
N LEU A 51 2.65 1.14 -8.47
CA LEU A 51 2.06 0.08 -7.66
C LEU A 51 2.93 -0.27 -6.43
N HIS A 52 4.13 0.31 -6.31
CA HIS A 52 4.95 0.21 -5.10
C HIS A 52 4.37 1.10 -3.99
N ILE A 53 3.25 0.63 -3.43
CA ILE A 53 2.42 1.38 -2.48
C ILE A 53 3.19 1.68 -1.20
N PRO A 54 3.06 2.89 -0.63
CA PRO A 54 3.64 3.20 0.67
C PRO A 54 3.14 2.23 1.76
N HIS A 55 4.05 1.69 2.56
CA HIS A 55 3.69 0.81 3.67
C HIS A 55 3.17 1.59 4.88
N ARG A 56 3.50 2.88 4.97
CA ARG A 56 3.10 3.76 6.06
C ARG A 56 3.00 5.21 5.57
N TYR A 57 2.27 6.02 6.33
CA TYR A 57 2.15 7.46 6.11
C TYR A 57 2.48 8.20 7.41
N LEU A 58 3.19 9.30 7.28
CA LEU A 58 3.43 10.25 8.34
C LEU A 58 2.45 11.41 8.16
N ASP A 59 1.50 11.49 9.07
CA ASP A 59 0.44 12.53 9.01
C ASP A 59 0.88 13.74 9.81
N PHE A 60 1.28 14.78 9.11
CA PHE A 60 1.65 16.08 9.68
C PHE A 60 0.50 17.11 9.57
N THR A 61 -0.70 16.69 9.20
CA THR A 61 -1.86 17.58 9.11
C THR A 61 -2.36 18.03 10.48
N ARG A 62 -2.06 17.23 11.51
CA ARG A 62 -2.38 17.51 12.90
C ARG A 62 -1.09 17.50 13.72
N SER A 63 -0.53 18.68 13.97
CA SER A 63 0.60 18.84 14.86
C SER A 63 0.13 19.36 16.23
N TRP A 64 0.79 18.87 17.26
CA TRP A 64 0.63 19.37 18.63
C TRP A 64 1.78 20.31 18.96
N SER A 65 1.51 21.30 19.78
CA SER A 65 2.58 22.03 20.45
C SER A 65 3.22 21.11 21.52
N ILE A 66 4.46 21.37 21.89
CA ILE A 66 5.16 20.55 22.86
C ILE A 66 4.39 20.50 24.19
N GLU A 67 3.87 21.63 24.66
CA GLU A 67 3.10 21.70 25.90
C GLU A 67 1.82 20.87 25.86
N MET A 68 1.07 20.94 24.75
CA MET A 68 -0.24 20.29 24.62
C MET A 68 -0.15 18.82 24.18
N ALA A 69 1.02 18.35 23.78
CA ALA A 69 1.21 16.98 23.30
C ALA A 69 0.86 15.96 24.40
N PRO A 70 -0.12 15.07 24.17
CA PRO A 70 -0.61 14.13 25.17
C PRO A 70 0.45 13.05 25.48
N ILE A 71 0.72 12.83 26.77
CA ILE A 71 1.66 11.81 27.23
C ILE A 71 1.07 10.42 27.02
N GLY A 72 1.91 9.46 26.60
CA GLY A 72 1.53 8.07 26.36
C GLY A 72 0.96 7.78 24.98
N THR A 73 0.73 8.81 24.16
CA THR A 73 0.15 8.66 22.81
C THR A 73 1.18 8.96 21.72
N VAL A 74 0.93 8.43 20.53
CA VAL A 74 1.71 8.77 19.34
C VAL A 74 1.13 10.04 18.74
N CYS A 75 1.95 11.07 18.65
CA CYS A 75 1.54 12.33 18.04
C CYS A 75 2.67 12.96 17.22
N THR A 76 2.32 13.93 16.42
CA THR A 76 3.25 14.71 15.62
C THR A 76 3.50 16.06 16.28
N ILE A 77 4.78 16.42 16.41
CA ILE A 77 5.21 17.73 16.90
C ILE A 77 6.11 18.36 15.84
N ILE A 78 5.92 19.65 15.57
CA ILE A 78 6.78 20.43 14.70
C ILE A 78 7.55 21.41 15.57
N ALA A 79 8.88 21.28 15.56
CA ALA A 79 9.74 22.08 16.41
C ALA A 79 11.10 22.33 15.73
N THR A 80 11.86 23.26 16.29
CA THR A 80 13.18 23.65 15.77
C THR A 80 14.28 22.98 16.59
N VAL A 81 15.33 22.52 15.91
CA VAL A 81 16.51 21.96 16.55
C VAL A 81 17.27 23.06 17.29
N ASP A 82 17.30 22.95 18.59
CA ASP A 82 18.09 23.83 19.46
C ASP A 82 19.49 23.26 19.71
N ARG A 83 19.60 21.98 20.07
CA ARG A 83 20.88 21.38 20.43
C ARG A 83 20.95 19.92 19.97
N ILE A 84 22.13 19.49 19.54
CA ILE A 84 22.44 18.09 19.20
C ILE A 84 23.63 17.64 20.04
N VAL A 85 23.49 16.52 20.73
CA VAL A 85 24.53 15.95 21.59
C VAL A 85 24.68 14.47 21.29
N GLN A 86 25.88 14.01 21.02
CA GLN A 86 26.19 12.59 20.91
C GLN A 86 26.73 12.10 22.26
N LYS A 87 26.14 11.02 22.76
CA LYS A 87 26.55 10.36 24.01
C LYS A 87 26.83 8.88 23.74
N GLN A 88 27.76 8.36 24.50
CA GLN A 88 28.07 6.93 24.51
C GLN A 88 27.98 6.39 25.97
N PRO A 89 26.73 6.16 26.44
CA PRO A 89 26.51 5.76 27.83
C PRO A 89 27.06 4.38 28.16
N ARG A 90 27.29 3.51 27.17
CA ARG A 90 27.89 2.17 27.31
C ARG A 90 28.72 1.83 26.07
N PRO A 91 29.73 0.91 26.18
CA PRO A 91 30.41 0.37 25.01
C PRO A 91 29.36 -0.15 23.99
N HIS A 92 29.52 0.21 22.71
CA HIS A 92 28.59 -0.15 21.59
C HIS A 92 27.18 0.48 21.61
N MET A 93 26.89 1.41 22.56
CA MET A 93 25.61 2.11 22.62
C MET A 93 25.80 3.60 22.32
N GLN A 94 25.69 4.00 21.08
CA GLN A 94 25.66 5.41 20.67
C GLN A 94 24.23 5.94 20.73
N VAL A 95 24.06 7.10 21.32
CA VAL A 95 22.79 7.81 21.42
C VAL A 95 23.00 9.24 20.92
N THR A 96 22.22 9.65 19.93
CA THR A 96 22.15 11.04 19.49
C THR A 96 20.93 11.66 20.14
N GLU A 97 21.15 12.59 21.08
CA GLU A 97 20.10 13.38 21.71
C GLU A 97 19.93 14.69 20.95
N VAL A 98 18.70 15.00 20.62
CA VAL A 98 18.33 16.25 19.94
C VAL A 98 17.29 16.97 20.80
N SER A 99 17.61 18.19 21.22
CA SER A 99 16.66 19.07 21.88
C SER A 99 15.91 19.85 20.82
N LEU A 100 14.60 19.71 20.81
CA LEU A 100 13.70 20.44 19.93
C LEU A 100 12.91 21.46 20.75
N VAL A 101 12.74 22.65 20.22
CA VAL A 101 12.03 23.75 20.87
C VAL A 101 10.92 24.30 19.95
N ASP A 102 9.81 24.63 20.55
CA ASP A 102 8.77 25.47 19.99
C ASP A 102 8.46 26.65 20.93
N GLU A 103 7.44 27.44 20.64
CA GLU A 103 7.03 28.56 21.48
C GLU A 103 6.51 28.13 22.87
N THR A 104 6.22 26.86 23.08
CA THR A 104 5.56 26.32 24.26
C THR A 104 6.45 25.47 25.16
N GLY A 105 7.58 24.98 24.66
CA GLY A 105 8.44 24.16 25.50
C GLY A 105 9.60 23.48 24.78
N VAL A 106 10.17 22.48 25.48
CA VAL A 106 11.30 21.67 24.99
C VAL A 106 10.92 20.21 24.93
N LEU A 107 11.21 19.58 23.80
CA LEU A 107 11.07 18.13 23.58
C LEU A 107 12.46 17.51 23.44
N GLN A 108 12.78 16.53 24.27
CA GLN A 108 14.00 15.74 24.14
C GLN A 108 13.75 14.52 23.24
N VAL A 109 14.55 14.39 22.19
CA VAL A 109 14.48 13.28 21.27
C VAL A 109 15.77 12.47 21.33
N ALA A 110 15.67 11.16 21.57
CA ALA A 110 16.81 10.26 21.61
C ALA A 110 16.78 9.26 20.45
N PHE A 111 17.83 9.24 19.63
CA PHE A 111 18.03 8.28 18.56
C PHE A 111 19.09 7.25 18.96
N PHE A 112 18.70 6.00 19.04
CA PHE A 112 19.60 4.92 19.46
C PHE A 112 20.25 4.28 18.24
N ARG A 113 21.57 4.06 18.28
CA ARG A 113 22.38 3.43 17.23
C ARG A 113 22.26 4.12 15.86
N GLN A 114 22.03 5.43 15.85
CA GLN A 114 21.89 6.24 14.65
C GLN A 114 22.82 7.46 14.66
N PRO A 115 24.15 7.28 14.64
CA PRO A 115 25.10 8.40 14.73
C PRO A 115 25.05 9.35 13.53
N TRP A 116 24.57 8.86 12.37
CA TRP A 116 24.43 9.65 11.16
C TRP A 116 23.43 10.80 11.27
N ILE A 117 22.50 10.74 12.24
CA ILE A 117 21.50 11.79 12.46
C ILE A 117 22.20 13.11 12.83
N ALA A 118 23.24 13.06 13.66
CA ALA A 118 24.00 14.25 14.01
C ALA A 118 24.70 14.93 12.82
N GLN A 119 24.94 14.18 11.72
CA GLN A 119 25.51 14.75 10.50
C GLN A 119 24.42 15.30 9.57
N GLN A 120 23.19 14.83 9.68
CA GLN A 120 22.07 15.27 8.85
C GLN A 120 21.35 16.50 9.39
N LEU A 121 21.38 16.68 10.71
CA LEU A 121 20.69 17.78 11.39
C LEU A 121 21.67 18.89 11.78
N LYS A 122 21.16 20.12 11.76
CA LYS A 122 21.86 21.31 12.23
C LYS A 122 20.98 22.09 13.17
N GLN A 123 21.59 22.82 14.09
CA GLN A 123 20.87 23.81 14.90
C GLN A 123 20.13 24.80 13.99
N GLY A 124 18.88 25.08 14.32
CA GLY A 124 17.98 25.91 13.53
C GLY A 124 17.16 25.13 12.49
N ASP A 125 17.45 23.85 12.24
CA ASP A 125 16.63 23.03 11.36
C ASP A 125 15.22 22.84 11.94
N ARG A 126 14.20 23.04 11.11
CA ARG A 126 12.82 22.78 11.50
C ARG A 126 12.46 21.33 11.18
N LEU A 127 12.04 20.59 12.20
CA LEU A 127 11.70 19.18 12.10
C LEU A 127 10.23 18.92 12.42
N ALA A 128 9.64 18.02 11.66
CA ALA A 128 8.42 17.34 12.07
C ALA A 128 8.83 15.97 12.65
N VAL A 129 8.48 15.71 13.90
CA VAL A 129 8.76 14.43 14.58
C VAL A 129 7.45 13.75 14.95
N MET A 130 7.37 12.44 14.70
CA MET A 130 6.22 11.62 15.06
C MET A 130 6.66 10.42 15.88
N GLY A 131 6.16 10.34 17.09
CA GLY A 131 6.50 9.29 18.04
C GLY A 131 5.61 9.31 19.27
N LYS A 132 5.79 8.31 20.13
CA LYS A 132 5.12 8.26 21.42
C LYS A 132 5.76 9.29 22.35
N VAL A 133 4.95 10.18 22.92
CA VAL A 133 5.41 11.16 23.90
C VAL A 133 5.45 10.50 25.27
N GLU A 134 6.58 10.58 25.92
CA GLU A 134 6.79 10.15 27.30
C GLU A 134 7.23 11.35 28.15
N PHE A 135 7.08 11.26 29.46
CA PHE A 135 7.54 12.29 30.38
C PHE A 135 8.53 11.68 31.36
N ALA A 136 9.76 12.13 31.33
CA ALA A 136 10.78 11.74 32.26
C ALA A 136 11.81 12.87 32.48
N TYR A 137 12.43 12.89 33.66
CA TYR A 137 13.44 13.89 34.03
C TYR A 137 13.01 15.36 33.87
N GLY A 138 11.70 15.61 34.02
CA GLY A 138 11.14 16.96 33.92
C GLY A 138 10.85 17.46 32.50
N PHE A 139 11.05 16.63 31.47
CA PHE A 139 10.83 16.99 30.08
C PHE A 139 9.94 15.96 29.35
N LYS A 140 9.20 16.43 28.36
CA LYS A 140 8.62 15.53 27.37
C LYS A 140 9.72 15.00 26.47
N GLN A 141 9.65 13.72 26.16
CA GLN A 141 10.65 13.04 25.34
C GLN A 141 10.03 12.04 24.38
N MET A 142 10.76 11.76 23.29
CA MET A 142 10.45 10.72 22.34
C MET A 142 11.67 9.84 22.09
N ALA A 143 11.49 8.52 22.09
CA ALA A 143 12.52 7.55 21.76
C ALA A 143 12.42 7.14 20.30
N SER A 144 13.48 7.35 19.54
CA SER A 144 13.60 7.02 18.11
C SER A 144 12.34 7.36 17.27
N PRO A 145 11.85 8.61 17.32
CA PRO A 145 10.70 9.00 16.52
C PRO A 145 11.05 8.98 15.03
N HIS A 146 10.01 8.93 14.22
CA HIS A 146 10.17 9.27 12.81
C HIS A 146 10.30 10.78 12.70
N PHE A 147 11.22 11.23 11.88
CA PHE A 147 11.40 12.66 11.64
C PHE A 147 11.52 12.97 10.16
N GLU A 148 11.11 14.17 9.80
CA GLU A 148 11.33 14.75 8.48
C GLU A 148 11.83 16.18 8.68
N LYS A 149 12.88 16.53 7.96
CA LYS A 149 13.35 17.92 7.91
C LYS A 149 12.44 18.71 6.99
N LEU A 150 11.83 19.75 7.52
CA LEU A 150 10.97 20.64 6.76
C LEU A 150 11.83 21.66 6.03
N GLU A 151 11.79 21.64 4.68
CA GLU A 151 12.40 22.68 3.87
C GLU A 151 11.59 23.98 4.00
N GLU A 152 12.26 25.13 3.90
CA GLU A 152 11.58 26.44 3.89
C GLU A 152 10.52 26.47 2.79
N GLY A 153 9.27 26.77 3.17
CA GLY A 153 8.12 26.83 2.25
C GLY A 153 7.30 25.53 2.13
N ARG A 154 7.73 24.41 2.70
CA ARG A 154 6.84 23.24 2.85
C ARG A 154 5.97 23.40 4.09
N ALA A 155 4.69 23.56 3.84
CA ALA A 155 3.69 23.78 4.88
C ALA A 155 3.62 22.60 5.86
N ALA A 156 3.58 22.90 7.15
CA ALA A 156 2.93 22.05 8.13
C ALA A 156 1.55 21.66 7.57
N GLY A 157 1.21 20.37 7.60
CA GLY A 157 -0.11 19.96 7.14
C GLY A 157 -0.10 19.00 5.93
N THR A 158 1.00 18.32 5.65
CA THR A 158 1.08 17.32 4.57
C THR A 158 1.14 15.91 5.13
N ILE A 159 0.60 14.96 4.36
CA ILE A 159 0.77 13.54 4.62
C ILE A 159 1.92 13.04 3.75
N LEU A 160 2.98 12.53 4.38
CA LEU A 160 4.15 12.03 3.68
C LEU A 160 4.13 10.50 3.57
N PRO A 161 4.22 9.96 2.35
CA PRO A 161 4.33 8.53 2.14
C PRO A 161 5.71 8.01 2.55
N VAL A 162 5.75 6.84 3.16
CA VAL A 162 6.96 6.08 3.49
C VAL A 162 6.93 4.78 2.70
N HIS A 163 7.84 4.66 1.73
CA HIS A 163 7.97 3.47 0.89
C HIS A 163 9.04 2.53 1.43
N TYR A 164 8.99 1.26 1.04
CA TYR A 164 10.17 0.41 1.15
C TYR A 164 11.24 0.93 0.18
N VAL A 165 12.45 1.13 0.68
CA VAL A 165 13.60 1.60 -0.09
C VAL A 165 14.79 0.66 0.11
N SER A 166 15.71 0.63 -0.84
CA SER A 166 16.98 -0.08 -0.73
C SER A 166 18.14 0.90 -0.75
N ASP A 167 19.32 0.44 -0.41
CA ASP A 167 20.54 1.24 -0.43
C ASP A 167 20.72 1.90 -1.79
N GLY A 168 20.89 3.21 -1.79
CA GLY A 168 21.01 4.04 -3.00
C GLY A 168 19.80 4.93 -3.31
N VAL A 169 18.65 4.72 -2.67
CA VAL A 169 17.45 5.59 -2.77
C VAL A 169 16.96 5.98 -1.39
N SER A 170 16.93 7.27 -1.08
CA SER A 170 16.31 7.80 0.14
C SER A 170 14.81 7.99 -0.03
N GLN A 171 14.07 8.14 1.08
CA GLN A 171 12.64 8.44 1.06
C GLN A 171 12.31 9.70 0.25
N ALA A 172 13.12 10.73 0.39
CA ALA A 172 12.94 11.98 -0.37
C ALA A 172 13.09 11.76 -1.89
N TRP A 173 14.08 10.95 -2.29
CA TRP A 173 14.26 10.60 -3.69
C TRP A 173 13.14 9.71 -4.21
N MET A 174 12.69 8.73 -3.43
CA MET A 174 11.55 7.88 -3.81
C MET A 174 10.31 8.73 -4.08
N ARG A 175 9.95 9.64 -3.18
CA ARG A 175 8.84 10.58 -3.38
C ARG A 175 8.98 11.43 -4.63
N ARG A 176 10.20 11.90 -4.91
CA ARG A 176 10.48 12.74 -6.09
C ARG A 176 10.34 11.95 -7.40
N ILE A 177 10.84 10.71 -7.42
CA ILE A 177 10.73 9.82 -8.59
C ILE A 177 9.27 9.46 -8.84
N VAL A 178 8.51 9.10 -7.79
CA VAL A 178 7.08 8.81 -7.88
C VAL A 178 6.28 10.02 -8.38
N SER A 179 6.58 11.22 -7.89
CA SER A 179 5.94 12.46 -8.38
C SER A 179 6.19 12.66 -9.87
N GLY A 180 7.45 12.49 -10.32
CA GLY A 180 7.78 12.58 -11.73
C GLY A 180 7.11 11.51 -12.59
N ALA A 181 6.96 10.27 -12.07
CA ALA A 181 6.24 9.21 -12.75
C ALA A 181 4.75 9.54 -12.93
N LEU A 182 4.11 10.10 -11.89
CA LEU A 182 2.71 10.55 -11.97
C LEU A 182 2.49 11.66 -12.99
N GLU A 183 3.48 12.55 -13.16
CA GLU A 183 3.45 13.60 -14.17
C GLU A 183 3.56 13.02 -15.58
N VAL A 184 4.48 12.07 -15.80
CA VAL A 184 4.69 11.40 -17.10
C VAL A 184 3.46 10.59 -17.50
N VAL A 185 2.88 9.82 -16.58
CA VAL A 185 1.70 8.99 -16.84
C VAL A 185 0.44 9.84 -17.01
N GLY A 186 0.35 10.96 -16.33
CA GLY A 186 -0.76 11.90 -16.45
C GLY A 186 -2.11 11.31 -16.07
N ASN A 187 -2.94 11.01 -17.07
CA ASN A 187 -4.26 10.43 -16.89
C ASN A 187 -4.37 9.08 -17.61
N PRO A 188 -3.88 7.99 -17.03
CA PRO A 188 -3.86 6.69 -17.65
C PRO A 188 -5.28 6.16 -17.90
N PHE A 189 -5.38 5.21 -18.84
CA PHE A 189 -6.63 4.51 -19.09
C PHE A 189 -7.15 3.86 -17.81
N ASP A 190 -8.46 4.01 -17.55
CA ASP A 190 -9.12 3.34 -16.44
C ASP A 190 -9.70 2.01 -16.90
N PRO A 191 -9.17 0.88 -16.44
CA PRO A 191 -9.61 -0.44 -16.91
C PRO A 191 -11.00 -0.81 -16.41
N ILE A 192 -11.49 -0.17 -15.34
CA ILE A 192 -12.83 -0.44 -14.83
C ILE A 192 -13.86 0.43 -15.55
N PRO A 193 -14.86 -0.18 -16.23
CA PRO A 193 -15.90 0.56 -16.94
C PRO A 193 -16.60 1.59 -16.05
N ALA A 194 -16.90 2.77 -16.59
CA ALA A 194 -17.51 3.88 -15.85
C ALA A 194 -18.80 3.47 -15.10
N ARG A 195 -19.66 2.65 -15.76
CA ARG A 195 -20.88 2.13 -15.13
C ARG A 195 -20.58 1.33 -13.84
N LEU A 196 -19.54 0.51 -13.85
CA LEU A 196 -19.15 -0.29 -12.69
C LEU A 196 -18.55 0.59 -11.60
N ARG A 197 -17.72 1.57 -11.98
CA ARG A 197 -17.14 2.55 -11.03
C ARG A 197 -18.23 3.32 -10.29
N VAL A 198 -19.24 3.82 -11.00
CA VAL A 198 -20.39 4.52 -10.39
C VAL A 198 -21.15 3.59 -9.46
N LYS A 199 -21.50 2.37 -9.92
CA LYS A 199 -22.24 1.38 -9.13
C LYS A 199 -21.50 1.02 -7.82
N ARG A 200 -20.18 0.93 -7.86
CA ARG A 200 -19.32 0.56 -6.73
C ARG A 200 -18.70 1.75 -5.98
N ARG A 201 -19.03 2.97 -6.39
CA ARG A 201 -18.51 4.22 -5.82
C ARG A 201 -16.98 4.27 -5.80
N LEU A 202 -16.35 3.79 -6.86
CA LEU A 202 -14.90 3.75 -7.01
C LEU A 202 -14.39 5.06 -7.61
N MET A 203 -13.28 5.57 -7.09
CA MET A 203 -12.59 6.68 -7.75
C MET A 203 -11.92 6.24 -9.06
N SER A 204 -11.53 7.20 -9.90
CA SER A 204 -10.80 6.89 -11.14
C SER A 204 -9.41 6.35 -10.85
N HIS A 205 -8.86 5.55 -11.77
CA HIS A 205 -7.53 4.96 -11.67
C HIS A 205 -6.44 6.01 -11.47
N ALA A 206 -6.44 7.07 -12.30
CA ALA A 206 -5.50 8.18 -12.18
C ALA A 206 -5.52 8.85 -10.81
N ARG A 207 -6.72 9.08 -10.26
CA ARG A 207 -6.87 9.66 -8.92
C ARG A 207 -6.40 8.69 -7.85
N ALA A 208 -6.70 7.38 -7.98
CA ALA A 208 -6.25 6.37 -7.04
C ALA A 208 -4.72 6.30 -6.95
N LEU A 209 -4.03 6.28 -8.10
CA LEU A 209 -2.57 6.31 -8.14
C LEU A 209 -1.97 7.56 -7.50
N ARG A 210 -2.58 8.73 -7.69
CA ARG A 210 -2.12 9.96 -7.03
C ARG A 210 -2.38 9.94 -5.53
N SER A 211 -3.61 9.60 -5.13
CA SER A 211 -4.03 9.65 -3.74
C SER A 211 -3.43 8.55 -2.88
N ILE A 212 -2.99 7.42 -3.44
CA ILE A 212 -2.25 6.41 -2.69
C ILE A 212 -0.84 6.89 -2.33
N HIS A 213 -0.19 7.71 -3.16
CA HIS A 213 1.14 8.23 -2.89
C HIS A 213 1.10 9.59 -2.18
N PHE A 214 0.20 10.47 -2.57
CA PHE A 214 0.10 11.84 -2.04
C PHE A 214 -1.35 12.18 -1.68
N PRO A 215 -1.89 11.55 -0.63
CA PRO A 215 -3.26 11.79 -0.20
C PRO A 215 -3.39 13.16 0.48
N SER A 216 -4.53 13.82 0.28
CA SER A 216 -4.88 15.04 1.02
C SER A 216 -5.41 14.74 2.44
N SER A 217 -5.88 13.51 2.67
CA SER A 217 -6.34 13.03 3.97
C SER A 217 -6.16 11.51 4.09
N MET A 218 -6.11 10.98 5.29
CA MET A 218 -6.05 9.53 5.51
C MET A 218 -7.29 8.82 4.97
N ALA A 219 -8.45 9.47 4.99
CA ALA A 219 -9.67 8.94 4.37
C ALA A 219 -9.54 8.81 2.85
N GLU A 220 -8.95 9.81 2.18
CA GLU A 220 -8.69 9.73 0.74
C GLU A 220 -7.72 8.59 0.39
N ARG A 221 -6.67 8.39 1.20
CA ARG A 221 -5.76 7.25 1.08
C ARG A 221 -6.52 5.91 1.15
N ASP A 222 -7.46 5.76 2.10
CA ASP A 222 -8.22 4.53 2.27
C ASP A 222 -9.14 4.24 1.07
N ILE A 223 -9.77 5.26 0.53
CA ILE A 223 -10.59 5.16 -0.70
C ILE A 223 -9.70 4.78 -1.90
N ALA A 224 -8.51 5.37 -2.03
CA ALA A 224 -7.56 5.02 -3.09
C ALA A 224 -7.10 3.56 -2.97
N ARG A 225 -6.75 3.11 -1.75
CA ARG A 225 -6.37 1.73 -1.48
C ARG A 225 -7.47 0.74 -1.82
N ALA A 226 -8.71 1.03 -1.39
CA ALA A 226 -9.86 0.20 -1.70
C ALA A 226 -10.09 0.10 -3.23
N ARG A 227 -9.87 1.19 -3.98
CA ARG A 227 -9.97 1.20 -5.45
C ARG A 227 -8.92 0.29 -6.09
N LEU A 228 -7.65 0.38 -5.68
CA LEU A 228 -6.58 -0.44 -6.23
C LEU A 228 -6.76 -1.92 -5.87
N ALA A 229 -7.13 -2.22 -4.64
CA ALA A 229 -7.44 -3.59 -4.20
C ALA A 229 -8.63 -4.19 -4.96
N TYR A 230 -9.68 -3.40 -5.21
CA TYR A 230 -10.81 -3.84 -6.04
C TYR A 230 -10.37 -4.22 -7.45
N GLU A 231 -9.48 -3.41 -8.06
CA GLU A 231 -8.96 -3.69 -9.39
C GLU A 231 -8.15 -4.99 -9.44
N GLU A 232 -7.27 -5.20 -8.48
CA GLU A 232 -6.46 -6.41 -8.36
C GLU A 232 -7.36 -7.66 -8.21
N CYS A 233 -8.35 -7.59 -7.30
CA CYS A 233 -9.33 -8.67 -7.13
C CYS A 233 -10.16 -8.90 -8.39
N LEU A 234 -10.53 -7.84 -9.13
CA LEU A 234 -11.27 -7.95 -10.38
C LEU A 234 -10.45 -8.68 -11.44
N TYR A 235 -9.17 -8.33 -11.60
CA TYR A 235 -8.28 -9.00 -12.54
C TYR A 235 -8.10 -10.48 -12.19
N LEU A 236 -7.92 -10.81 -10.92
CA LEU A 236 -7.82 -12.19 -10.48
C LEU A 236 -9.11 -12.96 -10.83
N GLN A 237 -10.28 -12.40 -10.55
CA GLN A 237 -11.57 -13.03 -10.87
C GLN A 237 -11.78 -13.18 -12.37
N LEU A 238 -11.39 -12.19 -13.17
CA LEU A 238 -11.45 -12.30 -14.63
C LEU A 238 -10.50 -13.37 -15.16
N ALA A 239 -9.27 -13.44 -14.65
CA ALA A 239 -8.31 -14.47 -15.04
C ALA A 239 -8.82 -15.89 -14.72
N LEU A 240 -9.41 -16.09 -13.53
CA LEU A 240 -10.01 -17.35 -13.13
C LEU A 240 -11.21 -17.71 -14.04
N ARG A 241 -12.05 -16.73 -14.37
CA ARG A 241 -13.19 -16.94 -15.28
C ARG A 241 -12.73 -17.29 -16.69
N LEU A 242 -11.80 -16.53 -17.25
CA LEU A 242 -11.24 -16.82 -18.58
C LEU A 242 -10.57 -18.20 -18.65
N ARG A 243 -9.90 -18.60 -17.59
CA ARG A 243 -9.32 -19.95 -17.50
C ARG A 243 -10.40 -21.02 -17.48
N ASN A 244 -11.50 -20.82 -16.77
CA ASN A 244 -12.60 -21.77 -16.69
C ASN A 244 -13.44 -21.81 -17.97
N ASP A 245 -13.64 -20.65 -18.64
CA ASP A 245 -14.45 -20.53 -19.87
C ASP A 245 -13.62 -20.81 -21.13
N GLY A 246 -12.29 -20.75 -21.06
CA GLY A 246 -11.35 -20.80 -22.20
C GLY A 246 -11.03 -22.20 -22.74
N GLY A 247 -11.85 -23.22 -22.49
CA GLY A 247 -11.71 -24.51 -23.16
C GLY A 247 -10.65 -25.47 -22.59
N LEU A 248 -10.06 -25.16 -21.46
CA LEU A 248 -9.34 -26.16 -20.63
C LEU A 248 -10.29 -26.90 -19.68
N VAL A 249 -11.56 -26.95 -20.03
CA VAL A 249 -12.50 -27.83 -19.36
C VAL A 249 -12.15 -29.24 -19.84
N GLU A 250 -11.37 -29.95 -19.04
CA GLU A 250 -11.24 -31.38 -19.23
C GLU A 250 -12.64 -31.97 -19.19
N VAL A 251 -13.06 -32.51 -20.34
CA VAL A 251 -14.32 -33.27 -20.41
C VAL A 251 -14.13 -34.48 -19.53
N ALA A 252 -15.04 -34.70 -18.60
CA ALA A 252 -14.98 -35.88 -17.76
C ALA A 252 -14.98 -37.12 -18.67
N PRO A 253 -13.94 -37.97 -18.62
CA PRO A 253 -13.86 -39.16 -19.52
C PRO A 253 -14.94 -40.17 -19.21
N TYR A 254 -15.56 -40.06 -18.05
CA TYR A 254 -16.63 -40.95 -17.60
C TYR A 254 -17.73 -40.14 -16.93
N ALA A 255 -19.00 -40.47 -17.26
CA ALA A 255 -20.15 -39.99 -16.49
C ALA A 255 -20.34 -40.92 -15.29
N HIS A 256 -20.33 -40.34 -14.11
CA HIS A 256 -20.69 -41.09 -12.90
C HIS A 256 -22.19 -41.12 -12.72
N ALA A 257 -22.71 -42.22 -12.18
CA ALA A 257 -24.11 -42.31 -11.79
C ALA A 257 -24.20 -42.61 -10.29
N ALA A 258 -25.15 -42.00 -9.64
CA ALA A 258 -25.47 -42.35 -8.25
C ALA A 258 -25.98 -43.81 -8.21
N GLY A 259 -25.16 -44.71 -7.70
CA GLY A 259 -25.49 -46.15 -7.65
C GLY A 259 -25.92 -46.63 -6.26
N GLU A 260 -26.29 -47.91 -6.20
CA GLU A 260 -26.74 -48.59 -4.97
C GLU A 260 -25.70 -48.51 -3.83
N HIS A 261 -24.41 -48.49 -4.15
CA HIS A 261 -23.34 -48.40 -3.15
C HIS A 261 -23.37 -47.08 -2.37
N LEU A 262 -23.85 -46.01 -2.95
CA LEU A 262 -23.95 -44.71 -2.30
C LEU A 262 -25.07 -44.72 -1.23
N ALA A 263 -26.22 -45.32 -1.57
CA ALA A 263 -27.29 -45.49 -0.62
C ALA A 263 -26.89 -46.43 0.55
N ALA A 264 -26.18 -47.51 0.24
CA ALA A 264 -25.63 -48.41 1.24
C ALA A 264 -24.62 -47.74 2.16
N LEU A 265 -23.73 -46.90 1.60
CA LEU A 265 -22.77 -46.12 2.39
C LEU A 265 -23.47 -45.17 3.34
N LYS A 266 -24.49 -44.42 2.88
CA LYS A 266 -25.23 -43.48 3.75
C LYS A 266 -25.93 -44.24 4.89
N GLN A 267 -26.49 -45.42 4.62
CA GLN A 267 -27.11 -46.23 5.65
C GLN A 267 -26.13 -46.83 6.66
N ALA A 268 -24.90 -47.11 6.23
CA ALA A 268 -23.82 -47.67 7.06
C ALA A 268 -23.12 -46.63 7.95
N LEU A 269 -23.35 -45.32 7.76
CA LEU A 269 -22.76 -44.30 8.60
C LEU A 269 -23.35 -44.41 10.03
N PRO A 270 -22.52 -44.33 11.09
CA PRO A 270 -22.95 -44.39 12.48
C PRO A 270 -23.62 -43.08 12.95
N PHE A 271 -23.78 -42.07 12.07
CA PHE A 271 -24.37 -40.76 12.32
C PHE A 271 -25.13 -40.26 11.09
N SER A 272 -26.02 -39.30 11.28
CA SER A 272 -26.69 -38.59 10.19
C SER A 272 -25.84 -37.39 9.77
N LEU A 273 -25.75 -37.14 8.47
CA LEU A 273 -25.12 -35.93 7.95
C LEU A 273 -25.91 -34.70 8.41
N SER A 274 -25.20 -33.61 8.72
CA SER A 274 -25.84 -32.31 8.94
C SER A 274 -26.43 -31.76 7.63
N ASP A 275 -27.34 -30.79 7.72
CA ASP A 275 -27.95 -30.16 6.55
C ASP A 275 -26.88 -29.56 5.60
N GLU A 276 -25.83 -28.96 6.16
CA GLU A 276 -24.70 -28.38 5.39
C GLU A 276 -23.87 -29.49 4.73
N GLN A 277 -23.60 -30.59 5.40
CA GLN A 277 -22.89 -31.74 4.84
C GLN A 277 -23.72 -32.41 3.73
N GLU A 278 -25.03 -32.55 3.92
CA GLU A 278 -25.92 -33.08 2.89
C GLU A 278 -25.97 -32.16 1.65
N ALA A 279 -26.03 -30.85 1.85
CA ALA A 279 -25.98 -29.86 0.75
C ALA A 279 -24.66 -29.94 -0.03
N ALA A 280 -23.53 -30.00 0.66
CA ALA A 280 -22.22 -30.16 0.02
C ALA A 280 -22.11 -31.50 -0.73
N PHE A 281 -22.64 -32.57 -0.17
CA PHE A 281 -22.68 -33.87 -0.80
C PHE A 281 -23.53 -33.85 -2.08
N GLN A 282 -24.71 -33.24 -2.07
CA GLN A 282 -25.55 -33.08 -3.25
C GLN A 282 -24.87 -32.24 -4.36
N ASP A 283 -24.14 -31.23 -3.99
CA ASP A 283 -23.36 -30.46 -4.95
C ASP A 283 -22.25 -31.29 -5.61
N ILE A 284 -21.54 -32.13 -4.86
CA ILE A 284 -20.53 -33.06 -5.36
C ILE A 284 -21.19 -34.05 -6.35
N LEU A 285 -22.29 -34.64 -5.95
CA LEU A 285 -23.02 -35.59 -6.82
C LEU A 285 -23.45 -34.94 -8.13
N ARG A 286 -24.00 -33.74 -8.07
CA ARG A 286 -24.43 -33.01 -9.26
C ARG A 286 -23.27 -32.83 -10.22
N ASP A 287 -22.10 -32.34 -9.75
CA ASP A 287 -20.94 -32.12 -10.58
C ASP A 287 -20.37 -33.42 -11.16
N MET A 288 -20.38 -34.51 -10.39
CA MET A 288 -19.89 -35.81 -10.85
C MET A 288 -20.82 -36.50 -11.87
N CYS A 289 -22.13 -36.32 -11.71
CA CYS A 289 -23.13 -36.98 -12.55
C CYS A 289 -23.52 -36.19 -13.79
N ASP A 290 -23.24 -34.91 -13.85
CA ASP A 290 -23.64 -34.01 -14.94
C ASP A 290 -22.85 -34.24 -16.25
N GLY A 291 -21.81 -35.08 -16.24
CA GLY A 291 -21.11 -35.65 -17.41
C GLY A 291 -20.40 -34.66 -18.34
N GLY A 292 -20.50 -33.34 -18.06
CA GLY A 292 -19.96 -32.31 -18.94
C GLY A 292 -18.60 -31.77 -18.54
N ARG A 293 -18.23 -31.89 -17.27
CA ARG A 293 -17.01 -31.27 -16.74
C ARG A 293 -16.41 -32.14 -15.65
N VAL A 294 -15.08 -32.14 -15.54
CA VAL A 294 -14.41 -32.73 -14.39
C VAL A 294 -14.73 -31.89 -13.14
N MET A 295 -15.17 -32.53 -12.07
CA MET A 295 -15.42 -31.88 -10.79
C MET A 295 -14.11 -31.26 -10.27
N ASN A 296 -14.15 -29.96 -9.95
CA ASN A 296 -13.04 -29.25 -9.32
C ASN A 296 -13.59 -28.37 -8.19
N ARG A 297 -13.72 -28.97 -7.00
CA ARG A 297 -14.27 -28.31 -5.79
C ARG A 297 -13.28 -28.42 -4.64
N LEU A 298 -13.23 -27.38 -3.84
CA LEU A 298 -12.58 -27.38 -2.55
C LEU A 298 -13.65 -27.58 -1.46
N LEU A 299 -13.58 -28.71 -0.76
CA LEU A 299 -14.42 -28.95 0.38
C LEU A 299 -13.73 -28.38 1.63
N LEU A 300 -14.35 -27.39 2.25
CA LEU A 300 -13.91 -26.79 3.50
C LEU A 300 -14.85 -27.28 4.60
N GLY A 301 -14.30 -27.91 5.64
CA GLY A 301 -15.01 -28.32 6.83
C GLY A 301 -14.32 -27.77 8.07
N ASP A 302 -15.10 -27.57 9.14
CA ASP A 302 -14.53 -27.39 10.46
C ASP A 302 -14.06 -28.76 10.97
N VAL A 303 -12.93 -28.79 11.66
CA VAL A 303 -12.40 -30.04 12.22
C VAL A 303 -13.27 -30.49 13.36
N GLY A 304 -13.85 -31.64 13.22
CA GLY A 304 -14.57 -32.36 14.24
C GLY A 304 -13.84 -33.64 14.63
#